data_114399d20fc43868b154eaecd93c43a5
#
_entry.id   114399d20fc43868b154eaecd93c43a5
#
_cell.length_a   1.000
_cell.length_b   1.000
_cell.length_c   1.000
_cell.angle_alpha   90.00
_cell.angle_beta   90.00
_cell.angle_gamma   90.00
#
_symmetry.space_group_name_H-M   'P 1'
#
loop_
_entity.id
_entity.type
_entity.pdbx_description
1 polymer ?
#
loop_
_entity_poly.entity_id
_entity_poly.type
_entity_poly.pdbx_seq_one_letter_code
_entity_poly.pdbx_strand_id
1 'polypeptide(L)'
;MLAQQVFNGLALGMGYALIAVGYSLIFGILRLVNFSHGSIYAFGAEIAMVFIVSMKFGIVPGILLSMLVTGVLGIMIDKIALEPLRKKGSPPIASLITTIGISNIITNLLIVFIGSEKRNFPNIFGYGMIKLGKVSITLTQVMMCVVSVVLMLILVFIVFKTKIGLAMRASQQNAKAAKMMGIDVNFVISFTFFLAGVS
;
A
#
# COMPACT_ATOMS: atom_id res chain seq x y z
N MET A 1 -17.83 27.81 -1.98
CA MET A 1 -16.82 27.22 -2.87
C MET A 1 -15.56 26.75 -2.11
N LEU A 2 -14.89 27.58 -1.29
CA LEU A 2 -13.69 27.18 -0.53
C LEU A 2 -13.91 25.95 0.37
N ALA A 3 -14.99 25.92 1.15
CA ALA A 3 -15.27 24.76 2.02
C ALA A 3 -15.39 23.45 1.25
N GLN A 4 -16.03 23.44 0.06
CA GLN A 4 -16.13 22.26 -0.79
C GLN A 4 -14.75 21.78 -1.27
N GLN A 5 -13.87 22.71 -1.67
CA GLN A 5 -12.52 22.37 -2.11
C GLN A 5 -11.67 21.80 -0.98
N VAL A 6 -11.82 22.34 0.25
CA VAL A 6 -11.13 21.81 1.43
C VAL A 6 -11.55 20.36 1.71
N PHE A 7 -12.86 20.06 1.67
CA PHE A 7 -13.35 18.69 1.87
C PHE A 7 -12.88 17.73 0.78
N ASN A 8 -12.91 18.16 -0.49
CA ASN A 8 -12.41 17.36 -1.61
C ASN A 8 -10.91 17.10 -1.46
N GLY A 9 -10.14 18.15 -1.10
CA GLY A 9 -8.71 18.03 -0.85
C GLY A 9 -8.38 17.13 0.33
N LEU A 10 -9.18 17.19 1.40
CA LEU A 10 -9.00 16.31 2.57
C LEU A 10 -9.24 14.84 2.20
N ALA A 11 -10.30 14.55 1.45
CA ALA A 11 -10.60 13.17 1.02
C ALA A 11 -9.48 12.58 0.15
N LEU A 12 -8.98 13.35 -0.83
CA LEU A 12 -7.83 12.94 -1.64
C LEU A 12 -6.54 12.81 -0.80
N GLY A 13 -6.32 13.76 0.10
CA GLY A 13 -5.18 13.78 1.01
C GLY A 13 -5.12 12.56 1.93
N MET A 14 -6.26 12.02 2.36
CA MET A 14 -6.33 10.80 3.16
C MET A 14 -5.83 9.57 2.39
N GLY A 15 -6.18 9.45 1.09
CA GLY A 15 -5.65 8.38 0.24
C GLY A 15 -4.13 8.49 0.08
N TYR A 16 -3.62 9.69 -0.21
CA TYR A 16 -2.17 9.93 -0.30
C TYR A 16 -1.44 9.69 1.03
N ALA A 17 -2.06 10.03 2.17
CA ALA A 17 -1.49 9.77 3.48
C ALA A 17 -1.32 8.27 3.73
N LEU A 18 -2.29 7.44 3.33
CA LEU A 18 -2.20 5.98 3.48
C LEU A 18 -1.04 5.41 2.65
N ILE A 19 -0.91 5.83 1.38
CA ILE A 19 0.21 5.45 0.51
C ILE A 19 1.55 5.89 1.13
N ALA A 20 1.62 7.11 1.65
CA ALA A 20 2.82 7.64 2.29
C ALA A 20 3.22 6.87 3.54
N VAL A 21 2.25 6.41 4.34
CA VAL A 21 2.52 5.55 5.52
C VAL A 21 3.09 4.21 5.08
N GLY A 22 2.49 3.54 4.08
CA GLY A 22 3.01 2.28 3.54
C GLY A 22 4.44 2.42 3.00
N TYR A 23 4.69 3.49 2.25
CA TYR A 23 6.03 3.81 1.76
C TYR A 23 7.04 4.07 2.90
N SER A 24 6.62 4.82 3.92
CA SER A 24 7.46 5.15 5.08
C SER A 24 7.82 3.92 5.91
N LEU A 25 6.93 2.92 5.99
CA LEU A 25 7.24 1.65 6.66
C LEU A 25 8.41 0.92 6.00
N ILE A 26 8.41 0.82 4.68
CA ILE A 26 9.50 0.19 3.92
C ILE A 26 10.79 0.99 4.08
N PHE A 27 10.73 2.31 3.85
CA PHE A 27 11.88 3.18 3.98
C PHE A 27 12.48 3.16 5.39
N GLY A 28 11.64 3.14 6.41
CA GLY A 28 12.05 3.10 7.80
C GLY A 28 12.96 1.90 8.11
N ILE A 29 12.63 0.71 7.60
CA ILE A 29 13.37 -0.52 7.91
C ILE A 29 14.58 -0.73 6.98
N LEU A 30 14.37 -0.55 5.68
CA LEU A 30 15.40 -0.80 4.69
C LEU A 30 16.37 0.37 4.50
N ARG A 31 15.96 1.58 4.90
CA ARG A 31 16.64 2.85 4.57
C ARG A 31 16.88 3.02 3.06
N LEU A 32 16.04 2.41 2.26
CA LEU A 32 16.07 2.42 0.79
C LEU A 32 14.72 2.86 0.26
N VAL A 33 14.77 3.69 -0.77
CA VAL A 33 13.59 4.14 -1.50
C VAL A 33 13.06 2.99 -2.36
N ASN A 34 11.78 2.64 -2.20
CA ASN A 34 11.13 1.62 -3.01
C ASN A 34 10.24 2.27 -4.08
N PHE A 35 10.72 2.38 -5.30
CA PHE A 35 9.95 2.96 -6.40
C PHE A 35 8.81 2.07 -6.92
N SER A 36 8.80 0.77 -6.57
CA SER A 36 7.70 -0.11 -6.99
C SER A 36 6.41 0.07 -6.17
N HIS A 37 6.44 0.85 -5.08
CA HIS A 37 5.27 1.00 -4.20
C HIS A 37 4.07 1.62 -4.92
N GLY A 38 4.29 2.65 -5.75
CA GLY A 38 3.22 3.26 -6.56
C GLY A 38 2.58 2.30 -7.56
N SER A 39 3.39 1.42 -8.16
CA SER A 39 2.88 0.39 -9.09
C SER A 39 2.13 -0.72 -8.37
N ILE A 40 2.53 -1.08 -7.14
CA ILE A 40 1.80 -2.03 -6.28
C ILE A 40 0.42 -1.45 -5.94
N TYR A 41 0.35 -0.16 -5.59
CA TYR A 41 -0.92 0.52 -5.34
C TYR A 41 -1.83 0.51 -6.58
N ALA A 42 -1.30 0.86 -7.76
CA ALA A 42 -2.05 0.81 -9.02
C ALA A 42 -2.56 -0.61 -9.31
N PHE A 43 -1.71 -1.63 -9.12
CA PHE A 43 -2.08 -3.03 -9.26
C PHE A 43 -3.22 -3.41 -8.30
N GLY A 44 -3.16 -2.96 -7.04
CA GLY A 44 -4.21 -3.20 -6.05
C GLY A 44 -5.55 -2.60 -6.44
N ALA A 45 -5.55 -1.38 -6.97
CA ALA A 45 -6.76 -0.72 -7.45
C ALA A 45 -7.42 -1.48 -8.62
N GLU A 46 -6.61 -1.96 -9.58
CA GLU A 46 -7.10 -2.76 -10.71
C GLU A 46 -7.61 -4.14 -10.28
N ILE A 47 -6.93 -4.83 -9.39
CA ILE A 47 -7.39 -6.11 -8.84
C ILE A 47 -8.69 -5.93 -8.05
N ALA A 48 -8.84 -4.86 -7.27
CA ALA A 48 -10.09 -4.54 -6.59
C ALA A 48 -11.24 -4.36 -7.61
N MET A 49 -10.96 -3.66 -8.71
CA MET A 49 -11.94 -3.47 -9.78
C MET A 49 -12.35 -4.80 -10.42
N VAL A 50 -11.39 -5.70 -10.70
CA VAL A 50 -11.66 -7.03 -11.23
C VAL A 50 -12.55 -7.84 -10.27
N PHE A 51 -12.24 -7.88 -8.99
CA PHE A 51 -13.03 -8.64 -8.00
C PHE A 51 -14.45 -8.08 -7.86
N ILE A 52 -14.59 -6.75 -7.79
CA ILE A 52 -15.89 -6.12 -7.54
C ILE A 52 -16.76 -6.11 -8.80
N VAL A 53 -16.19 -5.75 -9.96
CA VAL A 53 -16.94 -5.53 -11.19
C VAL A 53 -17.07 -6.80 -12.01
N SER A 54 -15.97 -7.50 -12.28
CA SER A 54 -15.96 -8.67 -13.17
C SER A 54 -16.43 -9.93 -12.45
N MET A 55 -15.97 -10.16 -11.22
CA MET A 55 -16.36 -11.34 -10.46
C MET A 55 -17.61 -11.12 -9.59
N LYS A 56 -18.14 -9.89 -9.56
CA LYS A 56 -19.35 -9.53 -8.80
C LYS A 56 -19.27 -9.88 -7.30
N PHE A 57 -18.07 -9.91 -6.75
CA PHE A 57 -17.92 -9.98 -5.29
C PHE A 57 -18.49 -8.70 -4.66
N GLY A 58 -19.05 -8.83 -3.45
CA GLY A 58 -19.43 -7.65 -2.68
C GLY A 58 -18.23 -6.72 -2.46
N ILE A 59 -18.49 -5.45 -2.16
CA ILE A 59 -17.44 -4.42 -1.97
C ILE A 59 -16.42 -4.82 -0.92
N VAL A 60 -16.89 -5.24 0.26
CA VAL A 60 -16.03 -5.58 1.39
C VAL A 60 -15.11 -6.78 1.07
N PRO A 61 -15.65 -7.94 0.61
CA PRO A 61 -14.78 -9.07 0.26
C PRO A 61 -13.87 -8.76 -0.94
N GLY A 62 -14.31 -7.97 -1.91
CA GLY A 62 -13.49 -7.56 -3.04
C GLY A 62 -12.28 -6.72 -2.62
N ILE A 63 -12.47 -5.75 -1.73
CA ILE A 63 -11.38 -4.95 -1.16
C ILE A 63 -10.44 -5.83 -0.34
N LEU A 64 -10.94 -6.66 0.56
CA LEU A 64 -10.10 -7.53 1.40
C LEU A 64 -9.26 -8.50 0.58
N LEU A 65 -9.83 -9.08 -0.47
CA LEU A 65 -9.10 -9.96 -1.38
C LEU A 65 -8.02 -9.19 -2.16
N SER A 66 -8.33 -7.99 -2.64
CA SER A 66 -7.32 -7.16 -3.34
C SER A 66 -6.16 -6.78 -2.42
N MET A 67 -6.45 -6.43 -1.15
CA MET A 67 -5.42 -6.16 -0.14
C MET A 67 -4.53 -7.38 0.12
N LEU A 68 -5.10 -8.57 0.21
CA LEU A 68 -4.32 -9.81 0.36
C LEU A 68 -3.44 -10.08 -0.86
N VAL A 69 -3.99 -9.94 -2.07
CA VAL A 69 -3.23 -10.16 -3.31
C VAL A 69 -2.07 -9.17 -3.44
N THR A 70 -2.30 -7.89 -3.16
CA THR A 70 -1.26 -6.86 -3.18
C THR A 70 -0.22 -7.06 -2.08
N GLY A 71 -0.65 -7.47 -0.89
CA GLY A 71 0.28 -7.84 0.19
C GLY A 71 1.18 -9.01 -0.20
N VAL A 72 0.63 -10.06 -0.82
CA VAL A 72 1.40 -11.20 -1.34
C VAL A 72 2.36 -10.75 -2.45
N LEU A 73 1.91 -9.88 -3.37
CA LEU A 73 2.79 -9.31 -4.39
C LEU A 73 3.96 -8.55 -3.76
N GLY A 74 3.72 -7.79 -2.68
CA GLY A 74 4.77 -7.13 -1.91
C GLY A 74 5.81 -8.11 -1.38
N ILE A 75 5.39 -9.24 -0.77
CA ILE A 75 6.29 -10.31 -0.32
C ILE A 75 7.07 -10.91 -1.50
N MET A 76 6.42 -11.15 -2.63
CA MET A 76 7.08 -11.71 -3.82
C MET A 76 8.18 -10.79 -4.33
N ILE A 77 7.93 -9.48 -4.38
CA ILE A 77 8.93 -8.48 -4.79
C ILE A 77 10.12 -8.50 -3.84
N ASP A 78 9.88 -8.53 -2.53
CA ASP A 78 10.97 -8.62 -1.58
C ASP A 78 11.78 -9.89 -1.76
N LYS A 79 11.13 -11.06 -1.75
CA LYS A 79 11.81 -12.36 -1.79
C LYS A 79 12.54 -12.65 -3.10
N ILE A 80 11.94 -12.29 -4.23
CA ILE A 80 12.50 -12.60 -5.55
C ILE A 80 13.57 -11.60 -5.95
N ALA A 81 13.38 -10.32 -5.65
CA ALA A 81 14.24 -9.28 -6.17
C ALA A 81 15.15 -8.64 -5.11
N LEU A 82 14.64 -8.29 -3.93
CA LEU A 82 15.40 -7.51 -2.95
C LEU A 82 16.19 -8.37 -1.95
N GLU A 83 15.63 -9.49 -1.50
CA GLU A 83 16.31 -10.39 -0.57
C GLU A 83 17.61 -10.97 -1.15
N PRO A 84 17.68 -11.42 -2.43
CA PRO A 84 18.93 -11.88 -3.03
C PRO A 84 20.00 -10.79 -3.10
N LEU A 85 19.61 -9.54 -3.38
CA LEU A 85 20.52 -8.40 -3.40
C LEU A 85 21.09 -8.10 -2.02
N ARG A 86 20.24 -8.15 -0.98
CA ARG A 86 20.67 -7.98 0.41
C ARG A 86 21.63 -9.09 0.85
N LYS A 87 21.33 -10.34 0.50
CA LYS A 87 22.20 -11.49 0.83
C LYS A 87 23.57 -11.41 0.18
N LYS A 88 23.66 -10.86 -1.05
CA LYS A 88 24.92 -10.63 -1.76
C LYS A 88 25.69 -9.40 -1.29
N GLY A 89 25.14 -8.61 -0.36
CA GLY A 89 25.75 -7.36 0.08
C GLY A 89 25.84 -6.29 -1.00
N SER A 90 24.92 -6.30 -1.98
CA SER A 90 24.89 -5.35 -3.07
C SER A 90 24.73 -3.92 -2.58
N PRO A 91 25.32 -2.92 -3.26
CA PRO A 91 25.19 -1.52 -2.86
C PRO A 91 23.71 -1.07 -2.91
N PRO A 92 23.31 -0.09 -2.09
CA PRO A 92 21.94 0.41 -2.02
C PRO A 92 21.34 0.81 -3.37
N ILE A 93 22.16 1.33 -4.27
CA ILE A 93 21.75 1.75 -5.60
C ILE A 93 21.21 0.58 -6.46
N ALA A 94 21.72 -0.64 -6.25
CA ALA A 94 21.22 -1.81 -6.96
C ALA A 94 19.75 -2.11 -6.62
N SER A 95 19.36 -1.96 -5.35
CA SER A 95 17.96 -2.12 -4.92
C SER A 95 17.07 -1.01 -5.51
N LEU A 96 17.57 0.22 -5.61
CA LEU A 96 16.88 1.33 -6.26
C LEU A 96 16.55 1.01 -7.73
N ILE A 97 17.59 0.65 -8.51
CA ILE A 97 17.43 0.31 -9.94
C ILE A 97 16.47 -0.87 -10.11
N THR A 98 16.58 -1.89 -9.26
CA THR A 98 15.71 -3.07 -9.29
C THR A 98 14.26 -2.69 -9.04
N THR A 99 13.96 -1.82 -8.07
CA THR A 99 12.57 -1.40 -7.78
C THR A 99 11.98 -0.55 -8.91
N ILE A 100 12.78 0.25 -9.61
CA ILE A 100 12.36 0.96 -10.83
C ILE A 100 12.03 -0.04 -11.95
N GLY A 101 12.89 -1.04 -12.16
CA GLY A 101 12.62 -2.11 -13.13
C GLY A 101 11.32 -2.87 -12.85
N ILE A 102 11.09 -3.24 -11.59
CA ILE A 102 9.85 -3.90 -11.15
C ILE A 102 8.63 -2.99 -11.37
N SER A 103 8.77 -1.70 -11.03
CA SER A 103 7.70 -0.71 -11.28
C SER A 103 7.28 -0.70 -12.74
N ASN A 104 8.26 -0.65 -13.65
CA ASN A 104 8.01 -0.68 -15.08
C ASN A 104 7.37 -2.00 -15.54
N ILE A 105 7.82 -3.15 -15.02
CA ILE A 105 7.23 -4.45 -15.34
C ILE A 105 5.76 -4.48 -14.92
N ILE A 106 5.44 -4.11 -13.67
CA ILE A 106 4.07 -4.12 -13.17
C ILE A 106 3.20 -3.19 -14.00
N THR A 107 3.65 -1.96 -14.26
CA THR A 107 2.89 -0.98 -15.04
C THR A 107 2.62 -1.46 -16.47
N ASN A 108 3.62 -2.03 -17.14
CA ASN A 108 3.44 -2.55 -18.49
C ASN A 108 2.54 -3.79 -18.52
N LEU A 109 2.63 -4.67 -17.51
CA LEU A 109 1.70 -5.79 -17.38
C LEU A 109 0.26 -5.32 -17.21
N LEU A 110 0.01 -4.30 -16.39
CA LEU A 110 -1.33 -3.70 -16.25
C LEU A 110 -1.83 -3.15 -17.57
N ILE A 111 -1.00 -2.44 -18.34
CA ILE A 111 -1.38 -1.89 -19.65
C ILE A 111 -1.71 -3.02 -20.64
N VAL A 112 -0.94 -4.10 -20.67
CA VAL A 112 -1.13 -5.22 -21.59
C VAL A 112 -2.40 -6.01 -21.26
N PHE A 113 -2.66 -6.30 -19.98
CA PHE A 113 -3.80 -7.15 -19.58
C PHE A 113 -5.10 -6.38 -19.39
N ILE A 114 -5.05 -5.12 -18.97
CA ILE A 114 -6.23 -4.34 -18.59
C ILE A 114 -6.48 -3.20 -19.58
N GLY A 115 -5.43 -2.71 -20.25
CA GLY A 115 -5.47 -1.58 -21.19
C GLY A 115 -4.99 -0.29 -20.57
N SER A 116 -4.74 0.72 -21.42
CA SER A 116 -4.27 2.04 -21.02
C SER A 116 -5.38 3.07 -20.76
N GLU A 117 -6.64 2.67 -20.93
CA GLU A 117 -7.77 3.58 -20.77
C GLU A 117 -8.07 3.87 -19.30
N LYS A 118 -8.40 5.12 -19.01
CA LYS A 118 -8.86 5.51 -17.67
C LYS A 118 -10.20 4.86 -17.37
N ARG A 119 -10.23 3.95 -16.42
CA ARG A 119 -11.45 3.33 -15.92
C ARG A 119 -11.93 4.07 -14.67
N ASN A 120 -13.17 4.52 -14.72
CA ASN A 120 -13.79 5.07 -13.51
C ASN A 120 -14.31 3.92 -12.65
N PHE A 121 -13.98 3.96 -11.38
CA PHE A 121 -14.57 3.02 -10.43
C PHE A 121 -16.09 3.20 -10.42
N PRO A 122 -16.89 2.15 -10.60
CA PRO A 122 -18.33 2.29 -10.61
C PRO A 122 -18.83 2.89 -9.30
N ASN A 123 -19.83 3.77 -9.38
CA ASN A 123 -20.48 4.37 -8.20
C ASN A 123 -21.29 3.30 -7.45
N ILE A 124 -20.59 2.45 -6.71
CA ILE A 124 -21.16 1.28 -6.02
C ILE A 124 -22.04 1.72 -4.84
N PHE A 125 -21.74 2.88 -4.26
CA PHE A 125 -22.49 3.45 -3.14
C PHE A 125 -23.68 4.33 -3.58
N GLY A 126 -24.00 4.33 -4.89
CA GLY A 126 -25.06 5.19 -5.46
C GLY A 126 -24.68 6.68 -5.43
N TYR A 127 -25.57 7.51 -5.94
CA TYR A 127 -25.39 8.98 -5.93
C TYR A 127 -25.78 9.63 -4.60
N GLY A 128 -25.60 8.90 -3.48
CA GLY A 128 -25.87 9.43 -2.16
C GLY A 128 -24.97 10.63 -1.87
N MET A 129 -25.56 11.83 -1.86
CA MET A 129 -24.88 13.07 -1.45
C MET A 129 -25.40 13.49 -0.09
N ILE A 130 -24.51 13.63 0.87
CA ILE A 130 -24.81 14.24 2.15
C ILE A 130 -24.61 15.74 2.01
N LYS A 131 -25.72 16.50 2.03
CA LYS A 131 -25.66 17.97 1.97
C LYS A 131 -25.54 18.53 3.39
N LEU A 132 -24.37 19.04 3.73
CA LEU A 132 -24.15 19.82 4.96
C LEU A 132 -24.14 21.32 4.59
N GLY A 133 -25.31 21.93 4.55
CA GLY A 133 -25.45 23.34 4.15
C GLY A 133 -25.00 23.59 2.72
N LYS A 134 -23.90 24.34 2.54
CA LYS A 134 -23.32 24.67 1.22
C LYS A 134 -22.30 23.64 0.71
N VAL A 135 -22.04 22.55 1.46
CA VAL A 135 -21.06 21.52 1.11
C VAL A 135 -21.80 20.23 0.77
N SER A 136 -21.49 19.67 -0.41
CA SER A 136 -22.00 18.37 -0.85
C SER A 136 -20.88 17.35 -0.75
N ILE A 137 -21.02 16.38 0.15
CA ILE A 137 -20.04 15.31 0.36
C ILE A 137 -20.61 14.02 -0.25
N THR A 138 -19.84 13.42 -1.15
CA THR A 138 -20.21 12.11 -1.73
C THR A 138 -19.99 11.01 -0.71
N LEU A 139 -20.89 10.04 -0.64
CA LEU A 139 -20.75 8.88 0.26
C LEU A 139 -19.42 8.15 0.05
N THR A 140 -18.95 8.07 -1.20
CA THR A 140 -17.63 7.52 -1.55
C THR A 140 -16.48 8.25 -0.85
N GLN A 141 -16.51 9.59 -0.76
CA GLN A 141 -15.48 10.37 -0.06
C GLN A 141 -15.48 10.07 1.44
N VAL A 142 -16.65 9.95 2.05
CA VAL A 142 -16.76 9.59 3.47
C VAL A 142 -16.19 8.21 3.72
N MET A 143 -16.53 7.23 2.87
CA MET A 143 -16.01 5.87 2.98
C MET A 143 -14.49 5.81 2.78
N MET A 144 -13.94 6.56 1.82
CA MET A 144 -12.48 6.69 1.65
C MET A 144 -11.82 7.21 2.91
N CYS A 145 -12.34 8.28 3.51
CA CYS A 145 -11.79 8.84 4.74
C CYS A 145 -11.85 7.82 5.89
N VAL A 146 -12.99 7.17 6.09
CA VAL A 146 -13.17 6.19 7.17
C VAL A 146 -12.22 5.01 7.00
N VAL A 147 -12.16 4.42 5.80
CA VAL A 147 -11.28 3.28 5.51
C VAL A 147 -9.82 3.67 5.69
N SER A 148 -9.40 4.83 5.18
CA SER A 148 -8.01 5.30 5.33
C SER A 148 -7.62 5.50 6.80
N VAL A 149 -8.50 6.12 7.60
CA VAL A 149 -8.24 6.31 9.04
C VAL A 149 -8.18 4.97 9.77
N VAL A 150 -9.11 4.06 9.50
CA VAL A 150 -9.14 2.73 10.14
C VAL A 150 -7.87 1.95 9.79
N LEU A 151 -7.47 1.90 8.52
CA LEU A 151 -6.25 1.23 8.09
C LEU A 151 -5.00 1.86 8.71
N MET A 152 -4.93 3.19 8.76
CA MET A 152 -3.82 3.90 9.40
C MET A 152 -3.72 3.56 10.89
N LEU A 153 -4.84 3.52 11.61
CA LEU A 153 -4.88 3.14 13.02
C LEU A 153 -4.44 1.69 13.22
N ILE A 154 -4.87 0.77 12.35
CA ILE A 154 -4.44 -0.63 12.36
C ILE A 154 -2.92 -0.74 12.16
N LEU A 155 -2.37 -0.03 11.18
CA LEU A 155 -0.92 -0.01 10.92
C LEU A 155 -0.14 0.55 12.11
N VAL A 156 -0.59 1.67 12.69
CA VAL A 156 0.01 2.26 13.90
C VAL A 156 -0.05 1.25 15.06
N PHE A 157 -1.19 0.60 15.27
CA PHE A 157 -1.33 -0.42 16.31
C PHE A 157 -0.36 -1.59 16.10
N ILE A 158 -0.24 -2.11 14.86
CA ILE A 158 0.69 -3.20 14.54
C ILE A 158 2.12 -2.77 14.84
N VAL A 159 2.55 -1.59 14.38
CA VAL A 159 3.93 -1.12 14.53
C VAL A 159 4.29 -0.81 15.98
N PHE A 160 3.38 -0.22 16.76
CA PHE A 160 3.70 0.24 18.13
C PHE A 160 3.32 -0.73 19.23
N LYS A 161 2.32 -1.59 19.02
CA LYS A 161 1.75 -2.44 20.09
C LYS A 161 2.00 -3.93 19.91
N THR A 162 2.50 -4.39 18.74
CA THR A 162 2.73 -5.82 18.53
C THR A 162 4.20 -6.23 18.67
N LYS A 163 4.44 -7.53 18.90
CA LYS A 163 5.79 -8.11 18.94
C LYS A 163 6.52 -7.97 17.59
N ILE A 164 5.78 -8.08 16.49
CA ILE A 164 6.35 -7.90 15.14
C ILE A 164 6.75 -6.44 14.95
N GLY A 165 5.93 -5.47 15.39
CA GLY A 165 6.27 -4.07 15.35
C GLY A 165 7.49 -3.73 16.21
N LEU A 166 7.67 -4.39 17.35
CA LEU A 166 8.91 -4.26 18.14
C LEU A 166 10.12 -4.76 17.35
N ALA A 167 10.01 -5.93 16.69
CA ALA A 167 11.05 -6.47 15.84
C ALA A 167 11.38 -5.56 14.65
N MET A 168 10.36 -4.92 14.05
CA MET A 168 10.52 -3.91 12.99
C MET A 168 11.38 -2.74 13.47
N ARG A 169 11.04 -2.15 14.61
CA ARG A 169 11.77 -1.01 15.20
C ARG A 169 13.18 -1.39 15.63
N ALA A 170 13.37 -2.57 16.21
CA ALA A 170 14.70 -3.07 16.56
C ALA A 170 15.59 -3.28 15.31
N SER A 171 15.02 -3.86 14.24
CA SER A 171 15.72 -4.05 12.97
C SER A 171 16.08 -2.72 12.28
N GLN A 172 15.23 -1.70 12.42
CA GLN A 172 15.48 -0.34 11.94
C GLN A 172 16.67 0.33 12.62
N GLN A 173 16.80 0.14 13.93
CA GLN A 173 17.92 0.73 14.70
C GLN A 173 19.25 0.07 14.35
N ASN A 174 19.31 -1.25 14.44
CA ASN A 174 20.50 -2.03 14.08
C ASN A 174 20.13 -3.47 13.70
N ALA A 175 20.11 -3.74 12.40
CA ALA A 175 19.77 -5.06 11.87
C ALA A 175 20.73 -6.17 12.31
N LYS A 176 22.05 -5.86 12.51
CA LYS A 176 23.01 -6.82 13.01
C LYS A 176 22.74 -7.19 14.46
N ALA A 177 22.52 -6.20 15.31
CA ALA A 177 22.20 -6.42 16.73
C ALA A 177 20.86 -7.16 16.87
N ALA A 178 19.84 -6.79 16.11
CA ALA A 178 18.54 -7.48 16.09
C ALA A 178 18.69 -8.97 15.75
N LYS A 179 19.50 -9.29 14.74
CA LYS A 179 19.81 -10.68 14.36
C LYS A 179 20.52 -11.45 15.46
N MET A 180 21.45 -10.81 16.19
CA MET A 180 22.13 -11.44 17.33
C MET A 180 21.17 -11.71 18.50
N MET A 181 20.10 -10.95 18.63
CA MET A 181 19.01 -11.15 19.60
C MET A 181 17.96 -12.16 19.14
N GLY A 182 18.20 -12.90 18.03
CA GLY A 182 17.32 -13.93 17.52
C GLY A 182 16.17 -13.44 16.63
N ILE A 183 16.17 -12.17 16.21
CA ILE A 183 15.15 -11.64 15.30
C ILE A 183 15.51 -12.03 13.86
N ASP A 184 14.59 -12.70 13.17
CA ASP A 184 14.70 -12.92 11.73
C ASP A 184 14.39 -11.62 10.96
N VAL A 185 15.45 -10.88 10.65
CA VAL A 185 15.36 -9.57 9.96
C VAL A 185 14.77 -9.75 8.56
N ASN A 186 15.00 -10.87 7.86
CA ASN A 186 14.42 -11.09 6.53
C ASN A 186 12.91 -11.27 6.61
N PHE A 187 12.43 -12.05 7.58
CA PHE A 187 10.98 -12.16 7.83
C PHE A 187 10.34 -10.83 8.15
N VAL A 188 10.98 -10.03 9.00
CA VAL A 188 10.49 -8.68 9.38
C VAL A 188 10.37 -7.78 8.15
N ILE A 189 11.35 -7.80 7.26
CA ILE A 189 11.33 -7.04 6.01
C ILE A 189 10.21 -7.51 5.09
N SER A 190 10.10 -8.83 4.83
CA SER A 190 9.03 -9.38 3.99
C SER A 190 7.64 -9.05 4.54
N PHE A 191 7.46 -9.11 5.87
CA PHE A 191 6.21 -8.72 6.52
C PHE A 191 5.92 -7.21 6.37
N THR A 192 6.95 -6.37 6.37
CA THR A 192 6.80 -4.94 6.12
C THR A 192 6.33 -4.68 4.69
N PHE A 193 6.87 -5.41 3.71
CA PHE A 193 6.40 -5.35 2.32
C PHE A 193 4.95 -5.80 2.18
N PHE A 194 4.55 -6.83 2.94
CA PHE A 194 3.15 -7.24 3.02
C PHE A 194 2.26 -6.11 3.54
N LEU A 195 2.60 -5.52 4.68
CA LEU A 195 1.81 -4.42 5.27
C LEU A 195 1.72 -3.20 4.34
N ALA A 196 2.83 -2.86 3.70
CA ALA A 196 2.86 -1.77 2.73
C ALA A 196 2.06 -2.09 1.45
N GLY A 197 2.00 -3.35 1.03
CA GLY A 197 1.15 -3.78 -0.09
C GLY A 197 -0.33 -3.80 0.25
N VAL A 198 -0.67 -3.99 1.54
CA VAL A 198 -2.06 -3.95 2.05
C VAL A 198 -2.56 -2.51 2.21
N SER A 199 -1.67 -1.52 2.46
CA SER A 199 -2.05 -0.11 2.65
C SER A 199 -2.33 0.59 1.34
#